data_eb3c1685f5dc4e858a6a4542b3042dd9
#
_entry.id   eb3c1685f5dc4e858a6a4542b3042dd9
#
_cell.length_a   1.000
_cell.length_b   1.000
_cell.length_c   1.000
_cell.angle_alpha   90.00
_cell.angle_beta   90.00
_cell.angle_gamma   90.00
#
_symmetry.space_group_name_H-M   'P 1'
#
loop_
_entity.id
_entity.type
_entity.pdbx_description
1 polymer ?
#
loop_
_entity_poly.entity_id
_entity_poly.type
_entity_poly.pdbx_seq_one_letter_code
_entity_poly.pdbx_strand_id
1 'polypeptide(L)'
;MANTSVLANDISDAPSLFLDAINGKFKNETRWISRDDFFALKDKEPYIRYCWSFGNNGKDYMYSREIEPYKKAFWEFVVFKNTEPLKEFGFNVDEFLDLPTSYERRIAFRQYLTKLPFVDKKGSHFYYKPSEKYKGFDNNTMLDALERLPSLERLERLQRLERLQSLESLERLQSLEKQENFKNLEIHQGCYKKVELPEPSECVIYCDPPYINTAGYIGDFNHDEFYDWCIEKAKQGYKVFISEYDMPRDRFKSVFSVAKRQQLHHLGAGAIKQEHLFMPIV
;
A
#
# COMPACT_ATOMS: atom_id res chain seq x y z
N MET A 1 21.48 -24.07 7.57
CA MET A 1 20.85 -22.83 8.00
C MET A 1 19.93 -23.17 9.15
N ALA A 2 19.96 -22.43 10.26
CA ALA A 2 19.04 -22.67 11.36
C ALA A 2 17.59 -22.51 10.86
N ASN A 3 16.72 -23.43 11.25
CA ASN A 3 15.31 -23.44 10.87
C ASN A 3 14.61 -22.39 11.75
N THR A 4 14.65 -21.12 11.36
CA THR A 4 14.03 -20.02 12.11
C THR A 4 12.54 -20.04 11.86
N SER A 5 11.74 -20.22 12.91
CA SER A 5 10.28 -19.99 12.86
C SER A 5 9.98 -18.52 13.15
N VAL A 6 8.92 -18.00 12.57
CA VAL A 6 8.42 -16.65 12.79
C VAL A 6 7.00 -16.72 13.32
N LEU A 7 6.76 -16.10 14.47
CA LEU A 7 5.43 -15.91 15.02
C LEU A 7 5.07 -14.44 14.86
N ALA A 8 4.06 -14.16 14.03
CA ALA A 8 3.54 -12.82 13.82
C ALA A 8 2.24 -12.61 14.60
N ASN A 9 2.11 -11.48 15.29
CA ASN A 9 0.89 -11.12 16.01
C ASN A 9 0.44 -9.70 15.68
N ASP A 10 -0.85 -9.52 15.46
CA ASP A 10 -1.50 -8.23 15.27
C ASP A 10 -2.92 -8.28 15.87
N ILE A 11 -3.42 -7.14 16.34
CA ILE A 11 -4.78 -7.02 16.83
C ILE A 11 -5.81 -7.04 15.68
N SER A 12 -5.40 -6.64 14.50
CA SER A 12 -6.22 -6.64 13.29
C SER A 12 -6.23 -8.01 12.59
N ASP A 13 -7.02 -8.13 11.53
CA ASP A 13 -7.05 -9.30 10.66
C ASP A 13 -6.06 -9.21 9.46
N ALA A 14 -5.15 -8.25 9.47
CA ALA A 14 -4.12 -8.11 8.44
C ALA A 14 -3.19 -9.34 8.33
N PRO A 15 -2.77 -9.99 9.43
CA PRO A 15 -2.00 -11.23 9.35
C PRO A 15 -2.74 -12.38 8.66
N SER A 16 -4.06 -12.49 8.81
CA SER A 16 -4.84 -13.51 8.11
C SER A 16 -4.87 -13.30 6.60
N LEU A 17 -4.93 -12.03 6.13
CA LEU A 17 -4.77 -11.69 4.73
C LEU A 17 -3.42 -12.13 4.18
N PHE A 18 -2.35 -11.94 4.95
CA PHE A 18 -1.01 -12.33 4.56
C PHE A 18 -0.88 -13.86 4.45
N LEU A 19 -1.44 -14.59 5.42
CA LEU A 19 -1.47 -16.06 5.40
C LEU A 19 -2.27 -16.59 4.20
N ASP A 20 -3.45 -16.01 3.93
CA ASP A 20 -4.26 -16.33 2.75
C ASP A 20 -3.46 -16.14 1.45
N ALA A 21 -2.65 -15.06 1.37
CA ALA A 21 -1.82 -14.77 0.21
C ALA A 21 -0.68 -15.81 0.03
N ILE A 22 0.00 -16.17 1.11
CA ILE A 22 1.05 -17.22 1.08
C ILE A 22 0.47 -18.55 0.61
N ASN A 23 -0.74 -18.87 1.04
CA ASN A 23 -1.45 -20.10 0.65
C ASN A 23 -2.07 -20.03 -0.76
N GLY A 24 -1.80 -18.97 -1.53
CA GLY A 24 -2.23 -18.83 -2.92
C GLY A 24 -3.70 -18.49 -3.12
N LYS A 25 -4.43 -18.06 -2.07
CA LYS A 25 -5.86 -17.74 -2.15
C LYS A 25 -6.18 -16.68 -3.21
N PHE A 26 -5.24 -15.77 -3.48
CA PHE A 26 -5.44 -14.66 -4.42
C PHE A 26 -4.85 -14.90 -5.80
N LYS A 27 -4.35 -16.10 -6.09
CA LYS A 27 -3.71 -16.45 -7.36
C LYS A 27 -4.55 -16.11 -8.59
N ASN A 28 -5.84 -16.36 -8.51
CA ASN A 28 -6.81 -16.14 -9.59
C ASN A 28 -7.78 -14.98 -9.27
N GLU A 29 -7.45 -14.13 -8.31
CA GLU A 29 -8.29 -12.98 -7.99
C GLU A 29 -8.21 -11.94 -9.12
N THR A 30 -9.37 -11.57 -9.67
CA THR A 30 -9.48 -10.61 -10.78
C THR A 30 -10.68 -9.68 -10.63
N ARG A 31 -11.42 -9.74 -9.51
CA ARG A 31 -12.62 -8.92 -9.30
C ARG A 31 -12.27 -7.43 -9.24
N TRP A 32 -13.04 -6.65 -9.97
CA TRP A 32 -13.17 -5.23 -9.66
C TRP A 32 -14.11 -5.08 -8.47
N ILE A 33 -13.70 -4.37 -7.45
CA ILE A 33 -14.54 -4.06 -6.30
C ILE A 33 -15.07 -2.65 -6.47
N SER A 34 -16.36 -2.52 -6.66
CA SER A 34 -17.02 -1.22 -6.73
C SER A 34 -17.08 -0.56 -5.34
N ARG A 35 -17.40 0.73 -5.30
CA ARG A 35 -17.60 1.44 -4.03
C ARG A 35 -18.67 0.78 -3.16
N ASP A 36 -19.78 0.37 -3.77
CA ASP A 36 -20.89 -0.25 -3.03
C ASP A 36 -20.48 -1.64 -2.52
N ASP A 37 -19.78 -2.44 -3.34
CA ASP A 37 -19.23 -3.72 -2.91
C ASP A 37 -18.21 -3.55 -1.79
N PHE A 38 -17.35 -2.51 -1.86
CA PHE A 38 -16.40 -2.22 -0.81
C PHE A 38 -17.11 -2.03 0.54
N PHE A 39 -18.10 -1.16 0.61
CA PHE A 39 -18.80 -0.91 1.88
C PHE A 39 -19.65 -2.10 2.34
N ALA A 40 -20.13 -2.94 1.45
CA ALA A 40 -20.88 -4.15 1.79
C ALA A 40 -20.01 -5.31 2.30
N LEU A 41 -18.75 -5.39 1.83
CA LEU A 41 -17.89 -6.56 2.01
C LEU A 41 -16.63 -6.30 2.86
N LYS A 42 -16.20 -5.05 3.04
CA LYS A 42 -14.95 -4.72 3.75
C LYS A 42 -14.85 -5.31 5.16
N ASP A 43 -15.97 -5.51 5.84
CA ASP A 43 -16.00 -6.08 7.18
C ASP A 43 -16.04 -7.61 7.19
N LYS A 44 -16.14 -8.24 6.03
CA LYS A 44 -16.17 -9.69 5.83
C LYS A 44 -14.93 -10.24 5.14
N GLU A 45 -14.32 -9.42 4.26
CA GLU A 45 -13.17 -9.83 3.44
C GLU A 45 -11.98 -8.90 3.71
N PRO A 46 -10.94 -9.35 4.45
CA PRO A 46 -9.72 -8.56 4.70
C PRO A 46 -9.05 -8.06 3.41
N TYR A 47 -9.07 -8.86 2.33
CA TYR A 47 -8.59 -8.43 1.02
C TYR A 47 -9.26 -7.14 0.53
N ILE A 48 -10.60 -7.09 0.61
CA ILE A 48 -11.36 -5.90 0.21
C ILE A 48 -11.03 -4.74 1.15
N ARG A 49 -11.04 -4.98 2.46
CA ARG A 49 -10.75 -3.98 3.48
C ARG A 49 -9.41 -3.27 3.23
N TYR A 50 -8.34 -4.01 3.02
CA TYR A 50 -7.00 -3.43 2.94
C TYR A 50 -6.58 -3.07 1.52
N CYS A 51 -6.84 -3.91 0.53
CA CYS A 51 -6.36 -3.68 -0.83
C CYS A 51 -7.20 -2.66 -1.62
N TRP A 52 -8.44 -2.40 -1.18
CA TRP A 52 -9.36 -1.48 -1.85
C TRP A 52 -9.69 -0.23 -1.03
N SER A 53 -8.98 -0.01 0.09
CA SER A 53 -9.12 1.21 0.89
C SER A 53 -7.99 2.20 0.64
N PHE A 54 -8.31 3.49 0.83
CA PHE A 54 -7.34 4.56 0.71
C PHE A 54 -6.26 4.44 1.79
N GLY A 55 -4.99 4.33 1.37
CA GLY A 55 -3.88 4.17 2.30
C GLY A 55 -3.98 2.92 3.19
N ASN A 56 -4.69 1.88 2.75
CA ASN A 56 -4.94 0.64 3.47
C ASN A 56 -5.64 0.85 4.83
N ASN A 57 -6.38 1.95 4.98
CA ASN A 57 -7.00 2.33 6.26
C ASN A 57 -8.23 1.50 6.64
N GLY A 58 -8.76 0.68 5.72
CA GLY A 58 -9.94 -0.16 5.92
C GLY A 58 -11.26 0.60 6.10
N LYS A 59 -11.26 1.92 5.96
CA LYS A 59 -12.42 2.79 6.19
C LYS A 59 -12.97 3.38 4.91
N ASP A 60 -12.10 4.03 4.14
CA ASP A 60 -12.46 4.82 2.97
C ASP A 60 -12.13 4.07 1.69
N TYR A 61 -13.07 4.07 0.74
CA TYR A 61 -12.82 3.46 -0.56
C TYR A 61 -11.69 4.18 -1.30
N MET A 62 -10.87 3.42 -2.01
CA MET A 62 -9.63 3.88 -2.62
C MET A 62 -9.81 4.99 -3.65
N TYR A 63 -10.90 4.99 -4.40
CA TYR A 63 -11.13 5.91 -5.52
C TYR A 63 -12.25 6.90 -5.23
N SER A 64 -12.07 8.17 -5.63
CA SER A 64 -13.18 9.13 -5.63
C SER A 64 -14.23 8.76 -6.68
N ARG A 65 -15.49 9.21 -6.51
CA ARG A 65 -16.59 8.92 -7.45
C ARG A 65 -16.27 9.34 -8.89
N GLU A 66 -15.51 10.41 -9.03
CA GLU A 66 -15.15 10.97 -10.34
C GLU A 66 -14.08 10.15 -11.06
N ILE A 67 -13.13 9.56 -10.33
CA ILE A 67 -12.01 8.81 -10.92
C ILE A 67 -12.33 7.32 -11.07
N GLU A 68 -13.31 6.80 -10.34
CA GLU A 68 -13.66 5.38 -10.32
C GLU A 68 -13.96 4.81 -11.71
N PRO A 69 -14.75 5.47 -12.60
CA PRO A 69 -15.01 4.96 -13.96
C PRO A 69 -13.73 4.77 -14.78
N TYR A 70 -12.79 5.72 -14.70
CA TYR A 70 -11.50 5.61 -15.39
C TYR A 70 -10.65 4.47 -14.84
N LYS A 71 -10.65 4.29 -13.52
CA LYS A 71 -9.92 3.20 -12.89
C LYS A 71 -10.50 1.85 -13.25
N LYS A 72 -11.82 1.75 -13.36
CA LYS A 72 -12.50 0.55 -13.84
C LYS A 72 -12.15 0.25 -15.29
N ALA A 73 -12.21 1.24 -16.18
CA ALA A 73 -11.81 1.10 -17.57
C ALA A 73 -10.35 0.63 -17.71
N PHE A 74 -9.47 1.18 -16.89
CA PHE A 74 -8.06 0.77 -16.87
C PHE A 74 -7.89 -0.64 -16.31
N TRP A 75 -8.64 -1.04 -15.30
CA TRP A 75 -8.68 -2.41 -14.78
C TRP A 75 -9.13 -3.39 -15.87
N GLU A 76 -10.24 -3.10 -16.56
CA GLU A 76 -10.78 -3.90 -17.66
C GLU A 76 -9.73 -4.15 -18.75
N PHE A 77 -8.99 -3.12 -19.15
CA PHE A 77 -7.89 -3.27 -20.10
C PHE A 77 -6.77 -4.14 -19.55
N VAL A 78 -6.27 -3.83 -18.34
CA VAL A 78 -5.08 -4.47 -17.79
C VAL A 78 -5.34 -5.94 -17.45
N VAL A 79 -6.49 -6.25 -16.86
CA VAL A 79 -6.82 -7.60 -16.39
C VAL A 79 -7.43 -8.44 -17.51
N PHE A 80 -8.41 -7.90 -18.22
CA PHE A 80 -9.23 -8.65 -19.18
C PHE A 80 -8.90 -8.35 -20.65
N LYS A 81 -7.95 -7.47 -20.94
CA LYS A 81 -7.63 -7.02 -22.30
C LYS A 81 -8.80 -6.33 -23.02
N ASN A 82 -9.76 -5.79 -22.28
CA ASN A 82 -10.89 -5.07 -22.81
C ASN A 82 -10.53 -3.58 -22.96
N THR A 83 -10.33 -3.12 -24.19
CA THR A 83 -9.90 -1.74 -24.49
C THR A 83 -11.07 -0.77 -24.70
N GLU A 84 -12.28 -1.26 -24.95
CA GLU A 84 -13.42 -0.42 -25.30
C GLU A 84 -13.75 0.64 -24.24
N PRO A 85 -13.79 0.33 -22.93
CA PRO A 85 -14.04 1.38 -21.95
C PRO A 85 -12.96 2.49 -21.93
N LEU A 86 -11.70 2.17 -22.23
CA LEU A 86 -10.65 3.20 -22.34
C LEU A 86 -10.77 4.06 -23.57
N LYS A 87 -11.28 3.51 -24.69
CA LYS A 87 -11.56 4.28 -25.90
C LYS A 87 -12.64 5.35 -25.69
N GLU A 88 -13.63 5.05 -24.85
CA GLU A 88 -14.67 6.03 -24.44
C GLU A 88 -14.04 7.25 -23.72
N PHE A 89 -12.90 7.04 -23.05
CA PHE A 89 -12.12 8.09 -22.41
C PHE A 89 -11.01 8.68 -23.32
N GLY A 90 -10.99 8.31 -24.60
CA GLY A 90 -10.03 8.83 -25.58
C GLY A 90 -8.66 8.15 -25.58
N PHE A 91 -8.49 7.01 -24.91
CA PHE A 91 -7.21 6.27 -24.91
C PHE A 91 -7.27 5.10 -25.89
N ASN A 92 -6.41 5.11 -26.90
CA ASN A 92 -6.20 3.95 -27.77
C ASN A 92 -5.00 3.15 -27.27
N VAL A 93 -5.26 1.95 -26.79
CA VAL A 93 -4.28 1.04 -26.17
C VAL A 93 -4.25 -0.34 -26.84
N ASP A 94 -4.84 -0.45 -28.04
CA ASP A 94 -4.93 -1.73 -28.77
C ASP A 94 -3.56 -2.33 -29.06
N GLU A 95 -2.53 -1.50 -29.25
CA GLU A 95 -1.15 -1.92 -29.45
C GLU A 95 -0.55 -2.71 -28.28
N PHE A 96 -1.16 -2.64 -27.09
CA PHE A 96 -0.66 -3.32 -25.89
C PHE A 96 -1.38 -4.64 -25.60
N LEU A 97 -2.31 -5.06 -26.45
CA LEU A 97 -3.10 -6.30 -26.23
C LEU A 97 -2.26 -7.58 -26.32
N ASP A 98 -1.15 -7.54 -27.09
CA ASP A 98 -0.24 -8.68 -27.22
C ASP A 98 0.66 -8.90 -26.00
N LEU A 99 0.73 -7.92 -25.09
CA LEU A 99 1.49 -8.05 -23.87
C LEU A 99 0.88 -9.13 -22.97
N PRO A 100 1.69 -10.13 -22.54
CA PRO A 100 1.16 -11.34 -21.92
C PRO A 100 0.59 -11.12 -20.52
N THR A 101 1.20 -10.22 -19.71
CA THR A 101 0.84 -10.04 -18.30
C THR A 101 0.13 -8.72 -18.01
N SER A 102 -0.67 -8.71 -16.95
CA SER A 102 -1.30 -7.49 -16.42
C SER A 102 -0.24 -6.45 -16.04
N TYR A 103 0.87 -6.89 -15.48
CA TYR A 103 1.99 -6.02 -15.13
C TYR A 103 2.56 -5.29 -16.35
N GLU A 104 2.84 -6.01 -17.45
CA GLU A 104 3.38 -5.42 -18.68
C GLU A 104 2.40 -4.43 -19.31
N ARG A 105 1.12 -4.78 -19.39
CA ARG A 105 0.08 -3.86 -19.89
C ARG A 105 -0.03 -2.60 -19.04
N ARG A 106 0.06 -2.72 -17.70
CA ARG A 106 0.05 -1.59 -16.77
C ARG A 106 1.26 -0.67 -16.98
N ILE A 107 2.45 -1.23 -17.13
CA ILE A 107 3.67 -0.46 -17.39
C ILE A 107 3.62 0.20 -18.76
N ALA A 108 3.15 -0.51 -19.80
CA ALA A 108 2.99 0.04 -21.15
C ALA A 108 2.02 1.23 -21.16
N PHE A 109 0.87 1.10 -20.50
CA PHE A 109 -0.07 2.23 -20.38
C PHE A 109 0.54 3.43 -19.66
N ARG A 110 1.28 3.19 -18.58
CA ARG A 110 2.01 4.26 -17.90
C ARG A 110 3.01 4.96 -18.81
N GLN A 111 3.76 4.20 -19.61
CA GLN A 111 4.68 4.76 -20.59
C GLN A 111 3.95 5.52 -21.72
N TYR A 112 2.82 5.00 -22.17
CA TYR A 112 1.95 5.67 -23.13
C TYR A 112 1.51 7.04 -22.62
N LEU A 113 1.02 7.12 -21.37
CA LEU A 113 0.64 8.41 -20.76
C LEU A 113 1.79 9.41 -20.75
N THR A 114 3.05 8.98 -20.60
CA THR A 114 4.21 9.89 -20.63
C THR A 114 4.52 10.46 -22.01
N LYS A 115 4.07 9.80 -23.05
CA LYS A 115 4.30 10.23 -24.45
C LYS A 115 3.22 11.18 -24.96
N LEU A 116 2.13 11.35 -24.20
CA LEU A 116 1.07 12.26 -24.60
C LEU A 116 1.60 13.69 -24.66
N PRO A 117 1.29 14.44 -25.73
CA PRO A 117 1.94 15.73 -26.01
C PRO A 117 1.65 16.82 -24.97
N PHE A 118 0.59 16.66 -24.18
CA PHE A 118 0.19 17.57 -23.12
C PHE A 118 0.70 17.16 -21.72
N VAL A 119 1.50 16.08 -21.64
CA VAL A 119 2.08 15.60 -20.41
C VAL A 119 3.58 15.87 -20.36
N ASP A 120 4.07 16.48 -19.29
CA ASP A 120 5.49 16.61 -18.98
C ASP A 120 5.86 15.79 -17.77
N LYS A 121 7.07 15.25 -17.73
CA LYS A 121 7.55 14.41 -16.64
C LYS A 121 8.76 15.05 -15.97
N LYS A 122 8.67 15.27 -14.65
CA LYS A 122 9.81 15.61 -13.79
C LYS A 122 9.97 14.55 -12.71
N GLY A 123 11.02 13.72 -12.81
CA GLY A 123 11.23 12.59 -11.90
C GLY A 123 10.09 11.57 -12.00
N SER A 124 9.40 11.31 -10.88
CA SER A 124 8.23 10.41 -10.81
C SER A 124 6.89 11.11 -11.00
N HIS A 125 6.86 12.41 -11.24
CA HIS A 125 5.64 13.19 -11.35
C HIS A 125 5.37 13.62 -12.79
N PHE A 126 4.09 13.62 -13.19
CA PHE A 126 3.61 14.14 -14.45
C PHE A 126 3.05 15.56 -14.26
N TYR A 127 3.31 16.42 -15.21
CA TYR A 127 2.83 17.79 -15.24
C TYR A 127 2.07 18.03 -16.54
N TYR A 128 0.95 18.74 -16.45
CA TYR A 128 0.21 19.19 -17.62
C TYR A 128 0.93 20.38 -18.26
N LYS A 129 1.08 20.38 -19.60
CA LYS A 129 1.58 21.53 -20.35
C LYS A 129 0.41 22.39 -20.80
N PRO A 130 0.42 23.72 -20.57
CA PRO A 130 -0.66 24.60 -21.01
C PRO A 130 -0.91 24.51 -22.52
N SER A 131 -2.18 24.62 -22.91
CA SER A 131 -2.74 24.32 -24.23
C SER A 131 -2.24 25.16 -25.44
N GLU A 132 -1.52 26.23 -25.25
CA GLU A 132 -1.09 27.10 -26.37
C GLU A 132 -0.15 26.42 -27.40
N LYS A 133 0.51 25.34 -27.02
CA LYS A 133 1.45 24.59 -27.85
C LYS A 133 0.81 23.46 -28.69
N TYR A 134 -0.47 23.15 -28.46
CA TYR A 134 -1.13 21.95 -29.00
C TYR A 134 -2.34 22.26 -29.90
N LYS A 135 -2.41 23.46 -30.45
CA LYS A 135 -3.39 23.82 -31.50
C LYS A 135 -3.09 23.02 -32.77
N GLY A 136 -3.59 21.79 -32.85
CA GLY A 136 -3.40 20.96 -34.03
C GLY A 136 -3.49 19.46 -33.80
N PHE A 137 -3.83 19.01 -32.58
CA PHE A 137 -4.02 17.59 -32.32
C PHE A 137 -5.51 17.22 -32.45
N ASP A 138 -5.78 16.33 -33.40
CA ASP A 138 -7.15 15.91 -33.79
C ASP A 138 -7.70 14.77 -32.97
N ASN A 139 -7.34 14.67 -31.67
CA ASN A 139 -7.95 13.78 -30.69
C ASN A 139 -8.95 14.55 -29.81
N ASN A 140 -10.03 15.01 -30.45
CA ASN A 140 -10.99 15.94 -29.88
C ASN A 140 -11.67 15.42 -28.61
N THR A 141 -11.90 14.13 -28.45
CA THR A 141 -12.69 13.57 -27.32
C THR A 141 -11.97 13.64 -25.98
N MET A 142 -10.67 13.35 -25.96
CA MET A 142 -9.87 13.39 -24.73
C MET A 142 -9.47 14.82 -24.35
N LEU A 143 -9.11 15.64 -25.35
CA LEU A 143 -8.84 17.06 -25.16
C LEU A 143 -10.09 17.79 -24.67
N ASP A 144 -11.26 17.54 -25.25
CA ASP A 144 -12.52 18.11 -24.81
C ASP A 144 -12.91 17.68 -23.38
N ALA A 145 -12.67 16.43 -23.04
CA ALA A 145 -12.91 15.93 -21.67
C ALA A 145 -11.94 16.55 -20.65
N LEU A 146 -10.68 16.77 -21.05
CA LEU A 146 -9.67 17.41 -20.20
C LEU A 146 -9.83 18.95 -20.18
N GLU A 147 -10.24 19.59 -21.27
CA GLU A 147 -10.47 21.04 -21.33
C GLU A 147 -11.67 21.50 -20.49
N ARG A 148 -12.63 20.63 -20.24
CA ARG A 148 -13.77 20.90 -19.35
C ARG A 148 -13.43 20.92 -17.86
N LEU A 149 -12.20 20.54 -17.50
CA LEU A 149 -11.74 20.50 -16.12
C LEU A 149 -10.89 21.71 -15.78
N PRO A 150 -10.98 22.28 -14.58
CA PRO A 150 -10.04 23.27 -14.07
C PRO A 150 -8.60 22.73 -14.08
N SER A 151 -7.62 23.56 -14.40
CA SER A 151 -6.23 23.13 -14.69
C SER A 151 -5.53 22.35 -13.55
N LEU A 152 -5.87 22.62 -12.30
CA LEU A 152 -5.36 21.88 -11.14
C LEU A 152 -5.96 20.47 -11.04
N GLU A 153 -7.25 20.30 -11.31
CA GLU A 153 -7.91 19.00 -11.31
C GLU A 153 -7.42 18.07 -12.41
N ARG A 154 -7.00 18.65 -13.55
CA ARG A 154 -6.41 17.90 -14.68
C ARG A 154 -5.10 17.24 -14.31
N LEU A 155 -4.23 17.95 -13.59
CA LEU A 155 -2.93 17.44 -13.12
C LEU A 155 -3.10 16.32 -12.08
N GLU A 156 -3.98 16.52 -11.12
CA GLU A 156 -4.25 15.52 -10.10
C GLU A 156 -4.87 14.25 -10.68
N ARG A 157 -5.74 14.39 -11.70
CA ARG A 157 -6.34 13.24 -12.37
C ARG A 157 -5.34 12.42 -13.18
N LEU A 158 -4.46 13.07 -13.95
CA LEU A 158 -3.41 12.36 -14.69
C LEU A 158 -2.45 11.63 -13.75
N GLN A 159 -2.07 12.24 -12.63
CA GLN A 159 -1.24 11.59 -11.61
C GLN A 159 -1.93 10.40 -10.95
N ARG A 160 -3.26 10.48 -10.78
CA ARG A 160 -4.07 9.38 -10.22
C ARG A 160 -4.37 8.28 -11.23
N LEU A 161 -4.40 8.60 -12.53
CA LEU A 161 -4.63 7.62 -13.60
C LEU A 161 -3.49 6.62 -13.75
N GLU A 162 -2.24 7.02 -13.46
CA GLU A 162 -1.07 6.17 -13.67
C GLU A 162 -0.96 4.98 -12.72
N ARG A 163 -1.67 4.99 -11.60
CA ARG A 163 -1.59 3.94 -10.57
C ARG A 163 -2.92 3.21 -10.41
N LEU A 164 -2.86 1.90 -10.51
CA LEU A 164 -3.90 0.99 -10.02
C LEU A 164 -3.43 0.40 -8.69
N GLN A 165 -3.60 1.16 -7.61
CA GLN A 165 -3.11 0.77 -6.28
C GLN A 165 -3.70 -0.56 -5.81
N SER A 166 -4.98 -0.82 -6.11
CA SER A 166 -5.62 -2.10 -5.81
C SER A 166 -4.98 -3.27 -6.57
N LEU A 167 -4.62 -3.07 -7.86
CA LEU A 167 -3.93 -4.09 -8.64
C LEU A 167 -2.49 -4.28 -8.17
N GLU A 168 -1.79 -3.21 -7.82
CA GLU A 168 -0.44 -3.29 -7.24
C GLU A 168 -0.45 -4.06 -5.91
N SER A 169 -1.46 -3.85 -5.08
CA SER A 169 -1.65 -4.60 -3.84
C SER A 169 -1.93 -6.07 -4.12
N LEU A 170 -2.79 -6.38 -5.09
CA LEU A 170 -3.08 -7.74 -5.50
C LEU A 170 -1.84 -8.45 -6.08
N GLU A 171 -1.08 -7.80 -6.96
CA GLU A 171 0.17 -8.34 -7.52
C GLU A 171 1.19 -8.67 -6.42
N ARG A 172 1.27 -7.82 -5.38
CA ARG A 172 2.12 -8.10 -4.21
C ARG A 172 1.66 -9.33 -3.45
N LEU A 173 0.35 -9.45 -3.16
CA LEU A 173 -0.21 -10.64 -2.51
C LEU A 173 0.06 -11.91 -3.32
N GLN A 174 -0.16 -11.88 -4.63
CA GLN A 174 0.12 -13.00 -5.52
C GLN A 174 1.61 -13.38 -5.57
N SER A 175 2.52 -12.42 -5.34
CA SER A 175 3.96 -12.68 -5.29
C SER A 175 4.40 -13.40 -4.02
N LEU A 176 3.64 -13.31 -2.93
CA LEU A 176 3.98 -13.93 -1.65
C LEU A 176 3.91 -15.47 -1.71
N GLU A 177 3.01 -16.03 -2.50
CA GLU A 177 2.91 -17.50 -2.72
C GLU A 177 4.25 -18.11 -3.17
N LYS A 178 5.04 -17.34 -3.93
CA LYS A 178 6.32 -17.81 -4.50
C LYS A 178 7.49 -17.76 -3.52
N GLN A 179 7.31 -17.23 -2.31
CA GLN A 179 8.39 -17.04 -1.35
C GLN A 179 8.47 -18.22 -0.38
N GLU A 180 9.51 -19.03 -0.54
CA GLU A 180 9.77 -20.22 0.32
C GLU A 180 10.06 -19.87 1.79
N ASN A 181 10.40 -18.61 2.08
CA ASN A 181 10.83 -18.17 3.41
C ASN A 181 9.71 -18.16 4.46
N PHE A 182 8.44 -18.31 4.06
CA PHE A 182 7.29 -18.24 4.96
C PHE A 182 6.73 -19.60 5.39
N LYS A 183 7.41 -20.70 5.08
CA LYS A 183 6.95 -22.06 5.43
C LYS A 183 6.77 -22.29 6.93
N ASN A 184 7.49 -21.52 7.74
CA ASN A 184 7.46 -21.63 9.21
C ASN A 184 6.86 -20.38 9.86
N LEU A 185 5.88 -19.74 9.21
CA LEU A 185 5.17 -18.59 9.75
C LEU A 185 3.92 -19.07 10.47
N GLU A 186 3.86 -18.74 11.76
CA GLU A 186 2.67 -18.86 12.60
C GLU A 186 2.05 -17.47 12.79
N ILE A 187 0.72 -17.39 12.73
CA ILE A 187 -0.01 -16.11 12.83
C ILE A 187 -1.00 -16.18 13.99
N HIS A 188 -0.88 -15.19 14.87
CA HIS A 188 -1.81 -14.93 15.95
C HIS A 188 -2.56 -13.63 15.71
N GLN A 189 -3.86 -13.63 15.98
CA GLN A 189 -4.66 -12.41 15.99
C GLN A 189 -5.09 -12.11 17.42
N GLY A 190 -4.64 -10.98 17.96
CA GLY A 190 -5.05 -10.58 19.30
C GLY A 190 -4.06 -9.65 20.00
N CYS A 191 -4.29 -9.53 21.30
CA CYS A 191 -3.44 -8.69 22.15
C CYS A 191 -2.05 -9.32 22.32
N TYR A 192 -0.99 -8.54 22.07
CA TYR A 192 0.41 -8.97 22.20
C TYR A 192 0.76 -9.58 23.56
N LYS A 193 0.06 -9.18 24.63
CA LYS A 193 0.25 -9.73 25.99
C LYS A 193 -0.15 -11.20 26.14
N LYS A 194 -0.98 -11.71 25.22
CA LYS A 194 -1.51 -13.07 25.25
C LYS A 194 -0.72 -14.04 24.37
N VAL A 195 0.30 -13.54 23.68
CA VAL A 195 1.16 -14.37 22.84
C VAL A 195 2.02 -15.26 23.73
N GLU A 196 1.94 -16.57 23.51
CA GLU A 196 2.85 -17.53 24.14
C GLU A 196 4.22 -17.43 23.49
N LEU A 197 5.23 -17.04 24.27
CA LEU A 197 6.59 -16.87 23.79
C LEU A 197 7.44 -18.10 24.08
N PRO A 198 8.32 -18.53 23.18
CA PRO A 198 9.34 -19.53 23.46
C PRO A 198 10.29 -19.07 24.58
N GLU A 199 11.21 -19.96 25.01
CA GLU A 199 12.22 -19.60 26.00
C GLU A 199 13.08 -18.40 25.54
N PRO A 200 13.50 -17.51 26.46
CA PRO A 200 14.22 -16.27 26.12
C PRO A 200 15.50 -16.50 25.30
N SER A 201 16.16 -17.64 25.49
CA SER A 201 17.39 -18.00 24.74
C SER A 201 17.12 -18.34 23.27
N GLU A 202 15.88 -18.68 22.93
CA GLU A 202 15.45 -19.14 21.60
C GLU A 202 14.62 -18.09 20.85
N CYS A 203 14.30 -16.96 21.49
CA CYS A 203 13.35 -15.98 20.99
C CYS A 203 13.94 -14.57 20.90
N VAL A 204 13.64 -13.88 19.83
CA VAL A 204 13.83 -12.44 19.69
C VAL A 204 12.44 -11.82 19.48
N ILE A 205 12.12 -10.81 20.26
CA ILE A 205 10.87 -10.05 20.15
C ILE A 205 11.16 -8.79 19.35
N TYR A 206 10.47 -8.62 18.22
CA TYR A 206 10.45 -7.37 17.47
C TYR A 206 9.06 -6.77 17.54
N CYS A 207 8.98 -5.51 17.93
CA CYS A 207 7.75 -4.74 18.08
C CYS A 207 7.73 -3.56 17.11
N ASP A 208 6.64 -3.43 16.38
CA ASP A 208 6.31 -2.27 15.54
C ASP A 208 4.96 -1.69 16.01
N PRO A 209 4.95 -0.96 17.15
CA PRO A 209 3.72 -0.43 17.74
C PRO A 209 3.16 0.71 16.88
N PRO A 210 1.89 1.11 17.11
CA PRO A 210 1.38 2.39 16.61
C PRO A 210 2.32 3.52 17.04
N TYR A 211 2.90 4.24 16.09
CA TYR A 211 3.85 5.31 16.40
C TYR A 211 3.13 6.48 17.08
N ILE A 212 3.80 7.09 18.08
CA ILE A 212 3.27 8.23 18.81
C ILE A 212 2.87 9.34 17.83
N ASN A 213 1.68 9.94 18.03
CA ASN A 213 1.11 11.01 17.19
C ASN A 213 0.81 10.59 15.74
N THR A 214 0.64 9.31 15.43
CA THR A 214 0.14 8.86 14.14
C THR A 214 -1.34 8.51 14.23
N ALA A 215 -2.13 8.98 13.25
CA ALA A 215 -3.56 8.67 13.16
C ALA A 215 -3.79 7.36 12.40
N GLY A 216 -4.85 6.63 12.75
CA GLY A 216 -5.37 5.54 11.91
C GLY A 216 -5.31 4.12 12.46
N TYR A 217 -4.89 3.95 13.69
CA TYR A 217 -4.89 2.63 14.33
C TYR A 217 -6.23 2.27 14.99
N ILE A 218 -6.49 0.98 15.14
CA ILE A 218 -7.71 0.46 15.78
C ILE A 218 -7.56 0.54 17.30
N GLY A 219 -8.39 1.35 17.96
CA GLY A 219 -8.45 1.48 19.43
C GLY A 219 -7.39 2.42 20.02
N ASP A 220 -7.49 2.63 21.33
CA ASP A 220 -6.53 3.40 22.10
C ASP A 220 -5.35 2.49 22.49
N PHE A 221 -4.18 2.70 21.88
CA PHE A 221 -2.97 2.00 22.24
C PHE A 221 -2.30 2.68 23.42
N ASN A 222 -2.16 1.98 24.55
CA ASN A 222 -1.49 2.50 25.73
C ASN A 222 0.02 2.27 25.64
N HIS A 223 0.76 3.32 25.27
CA HIS A 223 2.21 3.26 25.11
C HIS A 223 2.94 2.98 26.42
N ASP A 224 2.51 3.54 27.56
CA ASP A 224 3.16 3.30 28.85
C ASP A 224 3.05 1.85 29.26
N GLU A 225 1.87 1.25 29.15
CA GLU A 225 1.64 -0.17 29.43
C GLU A 225 2.46 -1.07 28.49
N PHE A 226 2.59 -0.69 27.23
CA PHE A 226 3.43 -1.40 26.26
C PHE A 226 4.91 -1.30 26.63
N TYR A 227 5.38 -0.12 27.03
CA TYR A 227 6.76 0.08 27.46
C TYR A 227 7.11 -0.73 28.70
N ASP A 228 6.19 -0.77 29.68
CA ASP A 228 6.36 -1.62 30.87
C ASP A 228 6.46 -3.09 30.50
N TRP A 229 5.63 -3.56 29.59
CA TRP A 229 5.67 -4.94 29.09
C TRP A 229 7.01 -5.23 28.39
N CYS A 230 7.52 -4.34 27.55
CA CYS A 230 8.82 -4.51 26.87
C CYS A 230 9.97 -4.61 27.87
N ILE A 231 9.97 -3.76 28.91
CA ILE A 231 10.99 -3.77 29.96
C ILE A 231 10.89 -5.06 30.79
N GLU A 232 9.68 -5.49 31.12
CA GLU A 232 9.47 -6.75 31.85
C GLU A 232 9.99 -7.95 31.05
N LYS A 233 9.72 -8.02 29.74
CA LYS A 233 10.25 -9.08 28.88
C LYS A 233 11.79 -9.03 28.80
N ALA A 234 12.39 -7.86 28.73
CA ALA A 234 13.85 -7.73 28.74
C ALA A 234 14.44 -8.21 30.07
N LYS A 235 13.80 -7.91 31.22
CA LYS A 235 14.21 -8.43 32.54
C LYS A 235 14.07 -9.95 32.64
N GLN A 236 13.12 -10.56 31.90
CA GLN A 236 12.97 -12.01 31.79
C GLN A 236 14.03 -12.65 30.87
N GLY A 237 14.92 -11.85 30.25
CA GLY A 237 16.03 -12.33 29.42
C GLY A 237 15.74 -12.31 27.91
N TYR A 238 14.57 -11.84 27.46
CA TYR A 238 14.28 -11.71 26.04
C TYR A 238 15.07 -10.55 25.41
N LYS A 239 15.51 -10.74 24.17
CA LYS A 239 16.03 -9.66 23.33
C LYS A 239 14.83 -8.94 22.69
N VAL A 240 14.50 -7.73 23.18
CA VAL A 240 13.36 -6.94 22.72
C VAL A 240 13.86 -5.77 21.89
N PHE A 241 13.36 -5.69 20.66
CA PHE A 241 13.62 -4.58 19.73
C PHE A 241 12.28 -3.87 19.40
N ILE A 242 12.33 -2.54 19.36
CA ILE A 242 11.14 -1.71 19.14
C ILE A 242 11.45 -0.68 18.06
N SER A 243 10.65 -0.65 16.99
CA SER A 243 10.72 0.36 15.94
C SER A 243 9.87 1.56 16.34
N GLU A 244 10.48 2.77 16.39
CA GLU A 244 9.75 4.01 16.73
C GLU A 244 10.59 5.24 16.29
N TYR A 245 9.94 6.40 16.17
CA TYR A 245 10.64 7.66 15.91
C TYR A 245 11.34 8.22 17.15
N ASP A 246 10.69 8.13 18.29
CA ASP A 246 11.26 8.56 19.56
C ASP A 246 10.67 7.80 20.74
N MET A 247 11.50 7.54 21.76
CA MET A 247 11.11 6.82 22.99
C MET A 247 11.77 7.46 24.21
N PRO A 248 11.23 7.29 25.45
CA PRO A 248 11.85 7.76 26.68
C PRO A 248 13.29 7.26 26.83
N ARG A 249 14.26 8.19 26.83
CA ARG A 249 15.71 7.88 26.78
C ARG A 249 16.26 7.36 28.11
N ASP A 250 15.55 7.55 29.19
CA ASP A 250 15.82 6.98 30.49
C ASP A 250 15.43 5.49 30.60
N ARG A 251 14.56 5.03 29.73
CA ARG A 251 14.02 3.66 29.71
C ARG A 251 14.51 2.84 28.52
N PHE A 252 14.86 3.50 27.40
CA PHE A 252 15.22 2.85 26.13
C PHE A 252 16.44 3.47 25.49
N LYS A 253 17.30 2.64 24.91
CA LYS A 253 18.45 3.08 24.11
C LYS A 253 18.24 2.79 22.63
N SER A 254 18.56 3.76 21.77
CA SER A 254 18.63 3.52 20.32
C SER A 254 19.89 2.70 19.99
N VAL A 255 19.71 1.58 19.31
CA VAL A 255 20.79 0.70 18.88
C VAL A 255 21.06 0.78 17.37
N PHE A 256 20.09 1.29 16.62
CA PHE A 256 20.20 1.52 15.18
C PHE A 256 19.27 2.65 14.76
N SER A 257 19.62 3.37 13.68
CA SER A 257 18.71 4.35 13.08
C SER A 257 18.88 4.44 11.59
N VAL A 258 17.78 4.76 10.89
CA VAL A 258 17.72 4.94 9.44
C VAL A 258 16.90 6.16 9.06
N ALA A 259 17.40 6.94 8.11
CA ALA A 259 16.64 8.07 7.57
C ALA A 259 15.57 7.58 6.59
N LYS A 260 14.30 7.85 6.87
CA LYS A 260 13.17 7.41 6.07
C LYS A 260 12.38 8.62 5.57
N ARG A 261 12.12 8.69 4.27
CA ARG A 261 11.28 9.74 3.70
C ARG A 261 9.81 9.38 3.91
N GLN A 262 9.06 10.22 4.59
CA GLN A 262 7.61 10.03 4.72
C GLN A 262 6.92 10.14 3.35
N GLN A 263 6.10 9.14 3.01
CA GLN A 263 5.41 9.08 1.71
C GLN A 263 4.10 9.88 1.68
N LEU A 264 3.54 10.26 2.83
CA LEU A 264 2.24 10.92 2.97
C LEU A 264 2.41 12.38 3.44
N HIS A 265 2.68 13.28 2.50
CA HIS A 265 2.50 14.71 2.73
C HIS A 265 1.68 15.31 1.60
N HIS A 266 0.59 16.01 1.94
CA HIS A 266 -0.29 16.71 0.99
C HIS A 266 0.38 17.91 0.28
N LEU A 267 1.62 18.27 0.64
CA LEU A 267 2.28 19.52 0.21
C LEU A 267 3.70 19.33 -0.36
N GLY A 268 4.01 18.21 -1.02
CA GLY A 268 5.32 18.06 -1.67
C GLY A 268 6.26 17.07 -0.97
N ALA A 269 7.57 17.13 -1.24
CA ALA A 269 8.55 16.16 -0.78
C ALA A 269 8.46 15.95 0.75
N GLY A 270 8.02 14.76 1.16
CA GLY A 270 7.82 14.41 2.56
C GLY A 270 9.08 14.66 3.40
N ALA A 271 8.88 15.10 4.64
CA ALA A 271 9.97 15.31 5.58
C ALA A 271 10.78 14.00 5.77
N ILE A 272 12.10 14.13 5.83
CA ILE A 272 12.95 13.01 6.23
C ILE A 272 12.81 12.89 7.75
N LYS A 273 12.26 11.75 8.22
CA LYS A 273 12.28 11.38 9.63
C LYS A 273 13.30 10.30 9.88
N GLN A 274 13.86 10.30 11.05
CA GLN A 274 14.77 9.25 11.50
C GLN A 274 13.98 8.22 12.29
N GLU A 275 13.94 7.01 11.78
CA GLU A 275 13.35 5.85 12.43
C GLU A 275 14.46 5.14 13.22
N HIS A 276 14.19 4.78 14.44
CA HIS A 276 15.13 4.14 15.34
C HIS A 276 14.68 2.73 15.69
N LEU A 277 15.65 1.89 15.95
CA LEU A 277 15.46 0.63 16.64
C LEU A 277 15.93 0.79 18.09
N PHE A 278 15.01 0.64 19.00
CA PHE A 278 15.27 0.78 20.43
C PHE A 278 15.34 -0.57 21.13
N MET A 279 16.06 -0.59 22.25
CA MET A 279 16.06 -1.68 23.21
C MET A 279 15.80 -1.14 24.62
N PRO A 280 15.07 -1.89 25.50
CA PRO A 280 14.97 -1.54 26.90
C PRO A 280 16.35 -1.45 27.58
N ILE A 281 16.46 -0.55 28.56
CA ILE A 281 17.60 -0.46 29.48
C ILE A 281 17.23 -1.26 30.72
N VAL A 282 17.92 -2.38 30.98
CA VAL A 282 17.72 -3.28 32.11
C VAL A 282 19.03 -3.55 32.80
#